data_83757a1e05f97b875673e0eb6e5fdab7
#
_entry.id   83757a1e05f97b875673e0eb6e5fdab7
#
_cell.length_a   1.000
_cell.length_b   1.000
_cell.length_c   1.000
_cell.angle_alpha   90.00
_cell.angle_beta   90.00
_cell.angle_gamma   90.00
#
_symmetry.space_group_name_H-M   'P 1'
#
loop_
_entity.id
_entity.type
_entity.pdbx_description
1 polymer ?
#
loop_
_entity_poly.entity_id
_entity_poly.type
_entity_poly.pdbx_seq_one_letter_code
_entity_poly.pdbx_strand_id
1 'polypeptide(L)'
;MENLKQNPIVKKLGLNRILLVCVLILMFLVFKVVLGNKFPAVDSIKSTLNYVYFLGFLSLGVTFVIATGGIDFSIGPVMFCCALVSGYCMTSYKVPCAVAMILCILIGLCFGIFNGWMVSYMSVPPFIISMASMNIAKGIASVFTKTQSVSWPAASEANGWFRNIVSVNGFPVGIVIFLVMAVICGIVLYNTKPGRYILCLGSNKEAVRLSGVNTKKWEMLAYVICGFLVGIAALFFVATYTTVQPGYGDQYNNEAIAGCVMGGTSMVGGLASIGGTVIGVFIISLLQQGIMAFGLGKGQQMIITGIIVIVAVYIDVSTRRRKN
;
A
#
# COMPACT_ATOMS: atom_id res chain seq x y z
N MET A 1 16.06 -23.28 -20.00
CA MET A 1 15.34 -22.89 -18.76
C MET A 1 15.75 -23.74 -17.54
N GLU A 2 16.10 -25.01 -17.70
CA GLU A 2 16.54 -25.89 -16.58
C GLU A 2 17.85 -25.42 -15.93
N ASN A 3 18.83 -25.00 -16.70
CA ASN A 3 20.12 -24.50 -16.17
C ASN A 3 19.99 -23.23 -15.33
N LEU A 4 18.97 -22.39 -15.57
CA LEU A 4 18.70 -21.21 -14.74
C LEU A 4 18.12 -21.57 -13.37
N LYS A 5 17.36 -22.67 -13.25
CA LYS A 5 16.78 -23.15 -11.98
C LYS A 5 17.84 -23.73 -11.04
N GLN A 6 19.00 -24.13 -11.55
CA GLN A 6 20.09 -24.72 -10.75
C GLN A 6 21.03 -23.67 -10.13
N ASN A 7 20.93 -22.40 -10.54
CA ASN A 7 21.77 -21.35 -10.00
C ASN A 7 21.36 -21.08 -8.52
N PRO A 8 22.31 -21.09 -7.57
CA PRO A 8 22.03 -20.91 -6.13
C PRO A 8 21.31 -19.59 -5.80
N ILE A 9 21.56 -18.54 -6.58
CA ILE A 9 20.89 -17.24 -6.44
C ILE A 9 19.41 -17.36 -6.84
N VAL A 10 19.11 -18.06 -7.94
CA VAL A 10 17.72 -18.28 -8.43
C VAL A 10 16.94 -19.14 -7.47
N LYS A 11 17.59 -20.14 -6.86
CA LYS A 11 16.99 -21.05 -5.88
C LYS A 11 16.66 -20.32 -4.58
N LYS A 12 17.46 -19.32 -4.18
CA LYS A 12 17.31 -18.54 -2.93
C LYS A 12 16.32 -17.37 -3.08
N LEU A 13 16.31 -16.67 -4.21
CA LEU A 13 15.45 -15.49 -4.46
C LEU A 13 14.10 -15.85 -5.09
N GLY A 14 14.00 -16.99 -5.77
CA GLY A 14 12.84 -17.37 -6.57
C GLY A 14 12.83 -16.70 -7.95
N LEU A 15 12.63 -17.49 -9.00
CA LEU A 15 12.66 -17.05 -10.39
C LEU A 15 11.71 -15.86 -10.65
N ASN A 16 10.53 -15.88 -10.04
CA ASN A 16 9.52 -14.82 -10.22
C ASN A 16 10.00 -13.46 -9.72
N ARG A 17 10.71 -13.40 -8.58
CA ARG A 17 11.24 -12.13 -8.05
C ARG A 17 12.35 -11.57 -8.92
N ILE A 18 13.20 -12.42 -9.47
CA ILE A 18 14.27 -12.01 -10.40
C ILE A 18 13.64 -11.42 -11.67
N LEU A 19 12.62 -12.07 -12.22
CA LEU A 19 11.89 -11.56 -13.39
C LEU A 19 11.28 -10.18 -13.11
N LEU A 20 10.66 -9.97 -11.93
CA LEU A 20 10.11 -8.66 -11.55
C LEU A 20 11.18 -7.57 -11.46
N VAL A 21 12.36 -7.89 -10.90
CA VAL A 21 13.49 -6.96 -10.86
C VAL A 21 13.98 -6.63 -12.28
N CYS A 22 14.07 -7.63 -13.16
CA CYS A 22 14.42 -7.40 -14.57
C CYS A 22 13.40 -6.49 -15.27
N VAL A 23 12.09 -6.70 -15.02
CA VAL A 23 11.03 -5.83 -15.54
C VAL A 23 11.18 -4.41 -15.04
N LEU A 24 11.47 -4.21 -13.75
CA LEU A 24 11.68 -2.89 -13.16
C LEU A 24 12.85 -2.16 -13.83
N ILE A 25 13.99 -2.84 -14.00
CA ILE A 25 15.18 -2.27 -14.65
C ILE A 25 14.88 -1.96 -16.12
N LEU A 26 14.27 -2.90 -16.85
CA LEU A 26 13.93 -2.70 -18.25
C LEU A 26 12.97 -1.50 -18.43
N MET A 27 11.97 -1.38 -17.57
CA MET A 27 11.01 -0.27 -17.61
C MET A 27 11.70 1.09 -17.37
N PHE A 28 12.63 1.14 -16.39
CA PHE A 28 13.44 2.34 -16.16
C PHE A 28 14.28 2.73 -17.40
N LEU A 29 14.93 1.76 -18.02
CA LEU A 29 15.73 1.98 -19.23
C LEU A 29 14.84 2.45 -20.41
N VAL A 30 13.69 1.82 -20.61
CA VAL A 30 12.73 2.22 -21.65
C VAL A 30 12.29 3.68 -21.45
N PHE A 31 11.87 4.06 -20.24
CA PHE A 31 11.50 5.44 -19.97
C PHE A 31 12.65 6.41 -20.19
N LYS A 32 13.88 6.04 -19.79
CA LYS A 32 15.05 6.87 -20.00
C LYS A 32 15.36 7.08 -21.48
N VAL A 33 15.24 6.03 -22.31
CA VAL A 33 15.50 6.10 -23.75
C VAL A 33 14.39 6.87 -24.47
N VAL A 34 13.12 6.58 -24.17
CA VAL A 34 11.98 7.16 -24.88
C VAL A 34 11.73 8.62 -24.49
N LEU A 35 11.88 8.97 -23.21
CA LEU A 35 11.60 10.32 -22.70
C LEU A 35 12.85 11.22 -22.68
N GLY A 36 14.04 10.67 -22.77
CA GLY A 36 15.30 11.44 -22.80
C GLY A 36 15.42 12.44 -21.65
N ASN A 37 15.50 13.72 -21.98
CA ASN A 37 15.64 14.81 -21.02
C ASN A 37 14.38 15.06 -20.16
N LYS A 38 13.19 14.60 -20.58
CA LYS A 38 11.97 14.69 -19.77
C LYS A 38 11.94 13.69 -18.60
N PHE A 39 12.90 12.75 -18.58
CA PHE A 39 13.05 11.77 -17.51
C PHE A 39 14.50 11.78 -16.97
N PRO A 40 14.91 12.86 -16.25
CA PRO A 40 16.25 12.92 -15.63
C PRO A 40 16.39 11.79 -14.60
N ALA A 41 17.44 10.98 -14.71
CA ALA A 41 17.57 9.76 -13.90
C ALA A 41 17.47 10.03 -12.38
N VAL A 42 18.16 11.05 -11.88
CA VAL A 42 18.19 11.37 -10.44
C VAL A 42 16.83 11.85 -9.94
N ASP A 43 16.19 12.79 -10.64
CA ASP A 43 14.90 13.35 -10.22
C ASP A 43 13.78 12.33 -10.38
N SER A 44 13.86 11.48 -11.41
CA SER A 44 12.91 10.39 -11.62
C SER A 44 13.00 9.33 -10.53
N ILE A 45 14.23 9.00 -10.07
CA ILE A 45 14.42 8.10 -8.93
C ILE A 45 13.87 8.74 -7.66
N LYS A 46 14.16 10.01 -7.36
CA LYS A 46 13.62 10.71 -6.20
C LYS A 46 12.10 10.74 -6.21
N SER A 47 11.49 11.08 -7.36
CA SER A 47 10.04 11.12 -7.51
C SER A 47 9.42 9.73 -7.35
N THR A 48 10.06 8.68 -7.89
CA THR A 48 9.64 7.29 -7.68
C THR A 48 9.70 6.92 -6.21
N LEU A 49 10.77 7.25 -5.49
CA LEU A 49 10.89 6.99 -4.05
C LEU A 49 9.81 7.72 -3.25
N ASN A 50 9.53 8.98 -3.57
CA ASN A 50 8.46 9.75 -2.94
C ASN A 50 7.09 9.05 -3.07
N TYR A 51 6.84 8.41 -4.21
CA TYR A 51 5.63 7.65 -4.43
C TYR A 51 5.64 6.31 -3.68
N VAL A 52 6.80 5.63 -3.64
CA VAL A 52 7.00 4.37 -2.89
C VAL A 52 6.72 4.55 -1.41
N TYR A 53 7.07 5.71 -0.81
CA TYR A 53 6.96 5.90 0.64
C TYR A 53 5.56 5.63 1.16
N PHE A 54 4.52 6.23 0.62
CA PHE A 54 3.15 6.01 1.10
C PHE A 54 2.48 4.79 0.46
N LEU A 55 2.67 4.58 -0.86
CA LEU A 55 2.07 3.45 -1.56
C LEU A 55 2.60 2.12 -1.02
N GLY A 56 3.87 2.09 -0.61
CA GLY A 56 4.50 0.92 -0.01
C GLY A 56 3.82 0.47 1.27
N PHE A 57 3.52 1.39 2.18
CA PHE A 57 2.81 1.05 3.42
C PHE A 57 1.37 0.62 3.15
N LEU A 58 0.66 1.24 2.21
CA LEU A 58 -0.67 0.80 1.78
C LEU A 58 -0.62 -0.64 1.25
N SER A 59 0.35 -0.92 0.38
CA SER A 59 0.51 -2.24 -0.22
C SER A 59 0.92 -3.30 0.81
N LEU A 60 1.81 -2.99 1.75
CA LEU A 60 2.14 -3.91 2.84
C LEU A 60 0.89 -4.22 3.68
N GLY A 61 0.07 -3.22 3.98
CA GLY A 61 -1.17 -3.37 4.74
C GLY A 61 -2.17 -4.28 4.03
N VAL A 62 -2.49 -3.95 2.79
CA VAL A 62 -3.49 -4.72 2.02
C VAL A 62 -3.00 -6.14 1.69
N THR A 63 -1.68 -6.40 1.69
CA THR A 63 -1.14 -7.76 1.54
C THR A 63 -1.67 -8.71 2.62
N PHE A 64 -1.81 -8.26 3.88
CA PHE A 64 -2.37 -9.09 4.96
C PHE A 64 -3.86 -9.36 4.74
N VAL A 65 -4.62 -8.39 4.26
CA VAL A 65 -6.05 -8.55 3.95
C VAL A 65 -6.23 -9.51 2.78
N ILE A 66 -5.50 -9.30 1.67
CA ILE A 66 -5.56 -10.19 0.51
C ILE A 66 -5.12 -11.61 0.87
N ALA A 67 -4.15 -11.77 1.79
CA ALA A 67 -3.73 -13.09 2.28
C ALA A 67 -4.87 -13.90 2.92
N THR A 68 -5.88 -13.25 3.50
CA THR A 68 -7.09 -13.92 4.03
C THR A 68 -8.13 -14.26 2.95
N GLY A 69 -7.94 -13.83 1.71
CA GLY A 69 -8.95 -13.89 0.63
C GLY A 69 -9.91 -12.69 0.63
N GLY A 70 -9.70 -11.70 1.51
CA GLY A 70 -10.45 -10.45 1.53
C GLY A 70 -9.84 -9.40 0.59
N ILE A 71 -10.61 -8.36 0.30
CA ILE A 71 -10.16 -7.17 -0.44
C ILE A 71 -10.59 -5.93 0.34
N ASP A 72 -9.72 -4.93 0.44
CA ASP A 72 -10.04 -3.66 1.09
C ASP A 72 -9.84 -2.49 0.11
N PHE A 73 -10.95 -1.92 -0.34
CA PHE A 73 -10.98 -0.74 -1.20
C PHE A 73 -11.07 0.58 -0.42
N SER A 74 -10.92 0.56 0.90
CA SER A 74 -11.00 1.79 1.71
C SER A 74 -9.64 2.42 2.00
N ILE A 75 -8.54 1.71 1.79
CA ILE A 75 -7.18 2.06 2.26
C ILE A 75 -6.72 3.46 1.83
N GLY A 76 -6.92 3.85 0.57
CA GLY A 76 -6.55 5.16 0.07
C GLY A 76 -7.39 6.30 0.65
N PRO A 77 -8.73 6.28 0.55
CA PRO A 77 -9.61 7.26 1.19
C PRO A 77 -9.44 7.32 2.72
N VAL A 78 -9.20 6.21 3.40
CA VAL A 78 -8.88 6.19 4.84
C VAL A 78 -7.55 6.88 5.09
N MET A 79 -6.51 6.66 4.27
CA MET A 79 -5.24 7.38 4.35
C MET A 79 -5.46 8.90 4.26
N PHE A 80 -6.30 9.36 3.31
CA PHE A 80 -6.65 10.78 3.18
C PHE A 80 -7.45 11.29 4.38
N CYS A 81 -8.38 10.51 4.90
CA CYS A 81 -9.15 10.85 6.10
C CYS A 81 -8.21 11.02 7.31
N CYS A 82 -7.27 10.10 7.52
CA CYS A 82 -6.26 10.20 8.57
C CYS A 82 -5.49 11.52 8.47
N ALA A 83 -4.98 11.82 7.28
CA ALA A 83 -4.20 13.04 7.02
C ALA A 83 -5.02 14.34 7.19
N LEU A 84 -6.26 14.35 6.68
CA LEU A 84 -7.14 15.52 6.72
C LEU A 84 -7.62 15.83 8.14
N VAL A 85 -8.14 14.83 8.86
CA VAL A 85 -8.67 15.04 10.21
C VAL A 85 -7.55 15.44 11.17
N SER A 86 -6.42 14.73 11.15
CA SER A 86 -5.28 15.04 12.02
C SER A 86 -4.64 16.39 11.69
N GLY A 87 -4.49 16.71 10.39
CA GLY A 87 -3.97 18.00 9.96
C GLY A 87 -4.91 19.16 10.30
N TYR A 88 -6.23 18.96 10.18
CA TYR A 88 -7.21 19.96 10.60
C TYR A 88 -7.17 20.20 12.13
N CYS A 89 -7.03 19.13 12.92
CA CYS A 89 -6.83 19.27 14.37
C CYS A 89 -5.59 20.11 14.70
N MET A 90 -4.50 19.90 13.97
CA MET A 90 -3.28 20.67 14.15
C MET A 90 -3.44 22.14 13.73
N THR A 91 -4.07 22.42 12.59
CA THR A 91 -4.18 23.79 12.06
C THR A 91 -5.25 24.61 12.78
N SER A 92 -6.45 24.03 12.99
CA SER A 92 -7.61 24.73 13.54
C SER A 92 -7.68 24.69 15.05
N TYR A 93 -7.35 23.55 15.68
CA TYR A 93 -7.39 23.39 17.14
C TYR A 93 -6.02 23.54 17.81
N LYS A 94 -4.96 23.86 17.03
CA LYS A 94 -3.59 24.05 17.53
C LYS A 94 -3.01 22.86 18.28
N VAL A 95 -3.44 21.64 17.90
CA VAL A 95 -2.92 20.39 18.47
C VAL A 95 -1.42 20.27 18.10
N PRO A 96 -0.53 19.88 19.03
CA PRO A 96 0.88 19.68 18.72
C PRO A 96 1.09 18.68 17.57
N CYS A 97 2.08 18.95 16.71
CA CYS A 97 2.36 18.11 15.53
C CYS A 97 2.55 16.63 15.90
N ALA A 98 3.29 16.31 16.96
CA ALA A 98 3.47 14.94 17.42
C ALA A 98 2.15 14.25 17.80
N VAL A 99 1.22 14.97 18.42
CA VAL A 99 -0.11 14.43 18.77
C VAL A 99 -0.94 14.23 17.51
N ALA A 100 -0.87 15.13 16.52
CA ALA A 100 -1.52 14.98 15.23
C ALA A 100 -0.99 13.75 14.48
N MET A 101 0.31 13.45 14.55
CA MET A 101 0.90 12.24 13.98
C MET A 101 0.34 10.95 14.63
N ILE A 102 0.23 10.94 15.96
CA ILE A 102 -0.36 9.80 16.69
C ILE A 102 -1.83 9.64 16.31
N LEU A 103 -2.58 10.76 16.26
CA LEU A 103 -4.00 10.75 15.85
C LEU A 103 -4.19 10.17 14.44
N CYS A 104 -3.29 10.50 13.53
CA CYS A 104 -3.28 9.95 12.17
C CYS A 104 -3.25 8.41 12.17
N ILE A 105 -2.36 7.81 12.99
CA ILE A 105 -2.26 6.36 13.13
C ILE A 105 -3.49 5.77 13.83
N LEU A 106 -4.00 6.44 14.87
CA LEU A 106 -5.18 5.97 15.60
C LEU A 106 -6.44 5.95 14.73
N ILE A 107 -6.64 6.94 13.87
CA ILE A 107 -7.77 6.96 12.92
C ILE A 107 -7.67 5.77 11.96
N GLY A 108 -6.48 5.51 11.42
CA GLY A 108 -6.26 4.34 10.56
C GLY A 108 -6.55 3.02 11.29
N LEU A 109 -6.09 2.87 12.54
CA LEU A 109 -6.41 1.73 13.39
C LEU A 109 -7.91 1.58 13.63
N CYS A 110 -8.64 2.66 13.91
CA CYS A 110 -10.09 2.63 14.11
C CYS A 110 -10.82 2.08 12.88
N PHE A 111 -10.45 2.53 11.68
CA PHE A 111 -11.01 1.97 10.44
C PHE A 111 -10.63 0.51 10.24
N GLY A 112 -9.38 0.12 10.53
CA GLY A 112 -8.94 -1.27 10.47
C GLY A 112 -9.71 -2.17 11.44
N ILE A 113 -9.93 -1.73 12.68
CA ILE A 113 -10.75 -2.42 13.67
C ILE A 113 -12.19 -2.53 13.20
N PHE A 114 -12.78 -1.45 12.70
CA PHE A 114 -14.15 -1.40 12.20
C PHE A 114 -14.35 -2.38 11.02
N ASN A 115 -13.52 -2.29 9.99
CA ASN A 115 -13.59 -3.19 8.83
C ASN A 115 -13.39 -4.65 9.25
N GLY A 116 -12.36 -4.90 10.07
CA GLY A 116 -12.04 -6.24 10.56
C GLY A 116 -13.15 -6.84 11.40
N TRP A 117 -13.80 -6.06 12.26
CA TRP A 117 -14.92 -6.50 13.08
C TRP A 117 -16.15 -6.83 12.23
N MET A 118 -16.50 -5.97 11.28
CA MET A 118 -17.64 -6.17 10.38
C MET A 118 -17.46 -7.42 9.51
N VAL A 119 -16.26 -7.65 8.98
CA VAL A 119 -15.97 -8.83 8.15
C VAL A 119 -15.95 -10.09 8.99
N SER A 120 -15.19 -10.11 10.10
CA SER A 120 -14.90 -11.34 10.82
C SER A 120 -16.00 -11.77 11.78
N TYR A 121 -16.67 -10.81 12.45
CA TYR A 121 -17.70 -11.11 13.45
C TYR A 121 -19.12 -10.97 12.93
N MET A 122 -19.38 -9.98 12.06
CA MET A 122 -20.69 -9.76 11.47
C MET A 122 -20.87 -10.49 10.14
N SER A 123 -19.78 -11.12 9.60
CA SER A 123 -19.80 -11.86 8.34
C SER A 123 -20.25 -11.03 7.13
N VAL A 124 -20.03 -9.72 7.17
CA VAL A 124 -20.28 -8.83 6.03
C VAL A 124 -19.22 -9.09 4.97
N PRO A 125 -19.59 -9.24 3.69
CA PRO A 125 -18.60 -9.41 2.63
C PRO A 125 -17.56 -8.29 2.62
N PRO A 126 -16.24 -8.60 2.54
CA PRO A 126 -15.15 -7.63 2.60
C PRO A 126 -15.30 -6.47 1.61
N PHE A 127 -15.73 -6.76 0.39
CA PHE A 127 -15.95 -5.77 -0.65
C PHE A 127 -17.00 -4.73 -0.25
N ILE A 128 -18.13 -5.18 0.32
CA ILE A 128 -19.23 -4.29 0.71
C ILE A 128 -18.79 -3.35 1.83
N ILE A 129 -18.16 -3.90 2.88
CA ILE A 129 -17.75 -3.07 4.01
C ILE A 129 -16.64 -2.09 3.63
N SER A 130 -15.67 -2.50 2.80
CA SER A 130 -14.61 -1.60 2.39
C SER A 130 -15.11 -0.45 1.50
N MET A 131 -16.07 -0.71 0.61
CA MET A 131 -16.74 0.34 -0.17
C MET A 131 -17.54 1.30 0.71
N ALA A 132 -18.24 0.78 1.74
CA ALA A 132 -18.95 1.61 2.71
C ALA A 132 -17.97 2.47 3.52
N SER A 133 -16.89 1.88 4.04
CA SER A 133 -15.83 2.57 4.79
C SER A 133 -15.11 3.62 3.95
N MET A 134 -14.90 3.36 2.66
CA MET A 134 -14.39 4.34 1.71
C MET A 134 -15.24 5.61 1.70
N ASN A 135 -16.56 5.46 1.57
CA ASN A 135 -17.49 6.59 1.56
C ASN A 135 -17.59 7.28 2.93
N ILE A 136 -17.58 6.51 4.03
CA ILE A 136 -17.56 7.03 5.39
C ILE A 136 -16.30 7.87 5.62
N ALA A 137 -15.12 7.38 5.23
CA ALA A 137 -13.86 8.10 5.37
C ALA A 137 -13.86 9.43 4.60
N LYS A 138 -14.35 9.43 3.35
CA LYS A 138 -14.52 10.64 2.54
C LYS A 138 -15.50 11.62 3.19
N GLY A 139 -16.62 11.11 3.69
CA GLY A 139 -17.65 11.91 4.38
C GLY A 139 -17.10 12.57 5.64
N ILE A 140 -16.47 11.80 6.53
CA ILE A 140 -15.84 12.30 7.75
C ILE A 140 -14.81 13.38 7.42
N ALA A 141 -13.90 13.11 6.47
CA ALA A 141 -12.89 14.08 6.05
C ALA A 141 -13.51 15.38 5.55
N SER A 142 -14.53 15.31 4.69
CA SER A 142 -15.20 16.47 4.10
C SER A 142 -15.96 17.29 5.15
N VAL A 143 -16.69 16.64 6.05
CA VAL A 143 -17.43 17.32 7.13
C VAL A 143 -16.46 18.01 8.08
N PHE A 144 -15.41 17.30 8.53
CA PHE A 144 -14.45 17.82 9.49
C PHE A 144 -13.69 19.03 8.95
N THR A 145 -13.27 18.99 7.68
CA THR A 145 -12.49 20.06 7.05
C THR A 145 -13.36 21.12 6.36
N LYS A 146 -14.70 21.02 6.46
CA LYS A 146 -15.64 21.86 5.72
C LYS A 146 -15.33 21.88 4.21
N THR A 147 -14.97 20.73 3.68
CA THR A 147 -14.60 20.49 2.26
C THR A 147 -13.35 21.27 1.81
N GLN A 148 -12.58 21.82 2.74
CA GLN A 148 -11.37 22.56 2.42
C GLN A 148 -10.13 21.68 2.49
N SER A 149 -9.13 22.05 1.69
CA SER A 149 -7.81 21.42 1.72
C SER A 149 -7.10 21.75 3.03
N VAL A 150 -6.33 20.80 3.52
CA VAL A 150 -5.52 20.95 4.72
C VAL A 150 -4.05 20.86 4.35
N SER A 151 -3.27 21.86 4.77
CA SER A 151 -1.81 21.86 4.59
C SER A 151 -1.12 21.51 5.89
N TRP A 152 -0.19 20.56 5.81
CA TRP A 152 0.73 20.23 6.89
C TRP A 152 1.95 21.15 6.85
N PRO A 153 2.67 21.36 7.97
CA PRO A 153 3.79 22.30 8.06
C PRO A 153 4.82 22.07 6.94
N ALA A 154 5.26 23.15 6.31
CA ALA A 154 6.36 23.10 5.35
C ALA A 154 7.70 22.83 6.06
N ALA A 155 8.71 22.36 5.32
CA ALA A 155 10.03 22.05 5.88
C ALA A 155 10.71 23.28 6.55
N SER A 156 10.37 24.48 6.10
CA SER A 156 10.86 25.78 6.66
C SER A 156 10.15 26.21 7.94
N GLU A 157 9.04 25.58 8.31
CA GLU A 157 8.26 25.94 9.49
C GLU A 157 8.76 25.22 10.76
N ALA A 158 8.44 25.75 11.94
CA ALA A 158 8.87 25.22 13.24
C ALA A 158 8.53 23.72 13.43
N ASN A 159 7.38 23.29 12.91
CA ASN A 159 6.94 21.89 12.96
C ASN A 159 7.35 21.07 11.74
N GLY A 160 8.18 21.60 10.82
CA GLY A 160 8.65 20.90 9.62
C GLY A 160 9.56 19.70 9.90
N TRP A 161 10.03 19.54 11.14
CA TRP A 161 10.90 18.42 11.56
C TRP A 161 10.29 17.05 11.30
N PHE A 162 8.97 16.90 11.29
CA PHE A 162 8.32 15.61 11.01
C PHE A 162 8.62 15.08 9.60
N ARG A 163 8.97 15.95 8.65
CA ARG A 163 9.34 15.57 7.29
C ARG A 163 10.67 14.81 7.21
N ASN A 164 11.45 14.83 8.30
CA ASN A 164 12.67 14.03 8.40
C ASN A 164 12.40 12.52 8.30
N ILE A 165 11.16 12.07 8.50
CA ILE A 165 10.78 10.67 8.22
C ILE A 165 10.93 10.29 6.75
N VAL A 166 10.88 11.26 5.83
CA VAL A 166 11.05 11.04 4.39
C VAL A 166 12.49 11.30 3.96
N SER A 167 13.07 12.44 4.35
CA SER A 167 14.42 12.82 3.91
C SER A 167 15.15 13.65 4.96
N VAL A 168 16.42 13.35 5.20
CA VAL A 168 17.33 14.14 6.05
C VAL A 168 18.56 14.49 5.24
N ASN A 169 18.84 15.78 5.08
CA ASN A 169 19.99 16.27 4.30
C ASN A 169 20.11 15.65 2.90
N GLY A 170 18.97 15.41 2.24
CA GLY A 170 18.93 14.79 0.92
C GLY A 170 19.03 13.25 0.92
N PHE A 171 19.33 12.63 2.06
CA PHE A 171 19.31 11.17 2.18
C PHE A 171 17.87 10.67 2.34
N PRO A 172 17.43 9.68 1.53
CA PRO A 172 16.04 9.20 1.51
C PRO A 172 15.76 8.25 2.70
N VAL A 173 15.61 8.79 3.90
CA VAL A 173 15.33 8.02 5.13
C VAL A 173 14.06 7.19 4.99
N GLY A 174 13.06 7.70 4.27
CA GLY A 174 11.78 7.03 4.06
C GLY A 174 11.89 5.63 3.47
N ILE A 175 12.88 5.41 2.56
CA ILE A 175 13.09 4.07 1.98
C ILE A 175 13.61 3.09 3.02
N VAL A 176 14.47 3.55 3.93
CA VAL A 176 15.02 2.71 5.00
C VAL A 176 13.89 2.29 5.95
N ILE A 177 13.05 3.25 6.37
CA ILE A 177 11.90 2.97 7.24
C ILE A 177 10.93 2.01 6.55
N PHE A 178 10.63 2.22 5.26
CA PHE A 178 9.78 1.32 4.47
C PHE A 178 10.35 -0.10 4.41
N LEU A 179 11.64 -0.25 4.10
CA LEU A 179 12.28 -1.56 4.03
C LEU A 179 12.35 -2.27 5.38
N VAL A 180 12.62 -1.53 6.45
CA VAL A 180 12.57 -2.08 7.83
C VAL A 180 11.16 -2.56 8.14
N MET A 181 10.12 -1.78 7.82
CA MET A 181 8.73 -2.18 8.02
C MET A 181 8.38 -3.40 7.14
N ALA A 182 8.85 -3.47 5.90
CA ALA A 182 8.66 -4.64 5.05
C ALA A 182 9.30 -5.90 5.66
N VAL A 183 10.48 -5.79 6.26
CA VAL A 183 11.12 -6.90 7.00
C VAL A 183 10.28 -7.30 8.21
N ILE A 184 9.80 -6.34 9.00
CA ILE A 184 8.91 -6.61 10.15
C ILE A 184 7.63 -7.32 9.68
N CYS A 185 6.96 -6.81 8.65
CA CYS A 185 5.78 -7.45 8.05
C CYS A 185 6.09 -8.86 7.55
N GLY A 186 7.27 -9.07 6.95
CA GLY A 186 7.72 -10.40 6.52
C GLY A 186 7.90 -11.36 7.69
N ILE A 187 8.54 -10.91 8.76
CA ILE A 187 8.69 -11.70 9.99
C ILE A 187 7.32 -12.04 10.59
N VAL A 188 6.43 -11.04 10.70
CA VAL A 188 5.06 -11.24 11.21
C VAL A 188 4.32 -12.26 10.36
N LEU A 189 4.36 -12.14 9.04
CA LEU A 189 3.58 -13.00 8.13
C LEU A 189 4.09 -14.44 8.08
N TYR A 190 5.42 -14.63 8.02
CA TYR A 190 5.98 -15.97 7.79
C TYR A 190 6.45 -16.68 9.05
N ASN A 191 6.94 -15.94 10.05
CA ASN A 191 7.63 -16.51 11.21
C ASN A 191 6.77 -16.55 12.48
N THR A 192 5.62 -15.84 12.50
CA THR A 192 4.76 -15.80 13.68
C THR A 192 3.50 -16.66 13.54
N LYS A 193 2.88 -17.04 14.67
CA LYS A 193 1.58 -17.74 14.68
C LYS A 193 0.47 -16.94 13.98
N PRO A 194 0.28 -15.64 14.28
CA PRO A 194 -0.70 -14.81 13.58
C PRO A 194 -0.58 -14.86 12.06
N GLY A 195 0.61 -14.67 11.51
CA GLY A 195 0.83 -14.65 10.07
C GLY A 195 0.52 -16.00 9.41
N ARG A 196 0.95 -17.11 10.04
CA ARG A 196 0.61 -18.45 9.56
C ARG A 196 -0.90 -18.71 9.56
N TYR A 197 -1.63 -18.28 10.60
CA TYR A 197 -3.09 -18.40 10.61
C TYR A 197 -3.75 -17.55 9.54
N ILE A 198 -3.28 -16.33 9.29
CA ILE A 198 -3.77 -15.46 8.20
C ILE A 198 -3.62 -16.16 6.84
N LEU A 199 -2.47 -16.78 6.56
CA LEU A 199 -2.25 -17.53 5.31
C LEU A 199 -3.14 -18.78 5.22
N CYS A 200 -3.25 -19.53 6.33
CA CYS A 200 -4.12 -20.71 6.37
C CYS A 200 -5.61 -20.36 6.17
N LEU A 201 -6.07 -19.23 6.73
CA LEU A 201 -7.46 -18.75 6.54
C LEU A 201 -7.78 -18.51 5.07
N GLY A 202 -6.86 -17.90 4.33
CA GLY A 202 -7.03 -17.69 2.90
C GLY A 202 -6.98 -18.96 2.07
N SER A 203 -6.31 -20.01 2.56
CA SER A 203 -6.27 -21.30 1.86
C SER A 203 -7.54 -22.11 2.08
N ASN A 204 -7.97 -22.27 3.33
CA ASN A 204 -9.21 -22.97 3.69
C ASN A 204 -9.67 -22.58 5.10
N LYS A 205 -10.56 -21.58 5.17
CA LYS A 205 -11.09 -21.03 6.42
C LYS A 205 -11.81 -22.09 7.27
N GLU A 206 -12.54 -23.02 6.62
CA GLU A 206 -13.28 -24.06 7.32
C GLU A 206 -12.36 -25.10 7.95
N ALA A 207 -11.31 -25.54 7.25
CA ALA A 207 -10.31 -26.44 7.82
C ALA A 207 -9.60 -25.84 9.05
N VAL A 208 -9.29 -24.55 9.00
CA VAL A 208 -8.71 -23.81 10.14
C VAL A 208 -9.68 -23.76 11.32
N ARG A 209 -10.99 -23.53 11.05
CA ARG A 209 -12.04 -23.54 12.08
C ARG A 209 -12.15 -24.91 12.76
N LEU A 210 -12.17 -25.97 11.95
CA LEU A 210 -12.25 -27.35 12.46
C LEU A 210 -11.01 -27.77 13.27
N SER A 211 -9.86 -27.13 13.04
CA SER A 211 -8.65 -27.30 13.86
C SER A 211 -8.71 -26.59 15.22
N GLY A 212 -9.84 -26.00 15.59
CA GLY A 212 -10.03 -25.31 16.88
C GLY A 212 -9.44 -23.88 16.94
N VAL A 213 -8.96 -23.34 15.82
CA VAL A 213 -8.38 -22.00 15.75
C VAL A 213 -9.50 -20.95 15.61
N ASN A 214 -9.43 -19.87 16.40
CA ASN A 214 -10.38 -18.77 16.31
C ASN A 214 -10.15 -17.96 15.02
N THR A 215 -10.87 -18.33 13.94
CA THR A 215 -10.73 -17.70 12.62
C THR A 215 -11.08 -16.22 12.64
N LYS A 216 -12.12 -15.82 13.42
CA LYS A 216 -12.57 -14.42 13.52
C LYS A 216 -11.47 -13.50 14.04
N LYS A 217 -10.74 -13.93 15.08
CA LYS A 217 -9.64 -13.16 15.68
C LYS A 217 -8.54 -12.87 14.67
N TRP A 218 -8.12 -13.88 13.91
CA TRP A 218 -6.98 -13.74 12.99
C TRP A 218 -7.35 -13.03 11.69
N GLU A 219 -8.57 -13.20 11.23
CA GLU A 219 -9.11 -12.42 10.12
C GLU A 219 -9.22 -10.94 10.47
N MET A 220 -9.78 -10.59 11.66
CA MET A 220 -9.83 -9.22 12.15
C MET A 220 -8.42 -8.61 12.26
N LEU A 221 -7.44 -9.37 12.76
CA LEU A 221 -6.07 -8.89 12.93
C LEU A 221 -5.44 -8.43 11.60
N ALA A 222 -5.75 -9.10 10.49
CA ALA A 222 -5.25 -8.70 9.17
C ALA A 222 -5.70 -7.27 8.79
N TYR A 223 -6.96 -6.93 9.07
CA TYR A 223 -7.49 -5.58 8.86
C TYR A 223 -6.91 -4.56 9.85
N VAL A 224 -6.68 -4.94 11.11
CA VAL A 224 -6.05 -4.07 12.11
C VAL A 224 -4.61 -3.72 11.70
N ILE A 225 -3.84 -4.70 11.23
CA ILE A 225 -2.49 -4.47 10.68
C ILE A 225 -2.58 -3.54 9.46
N CYS A 226 -3.55 -3.76 8.57
CA CYS A 226 -3.77 -2.92 7.41
C CYS A 226 -4.07 -1.48 7.84
N GLY A 227 -5.04 -1.25 8.73
CA GLY A 227 -5.39 0.08 9.22
C GLY A 227 -4.23 0.82 9.92
N PHE A 228 -3.40 0.10 10.68
CA PHE A 228 -2.17 0.65 11.26
C PHE A 228 -1.21 1.15 10.18
N LEU A 229 -0.96 0.34 9.15
CA LEU A 229 -0.07 0.70 8.06
C LEU A 229 -0.65 1.82 7.17
N VAL A 230 -1.97 1.90 7.03
CA VAL A 230 -2.67 3.01 6.37
C VAL A 230 -2.45 4.33 7.13
N GLY A 231 -2.52 4.32 8.46
CA GLY A 231 -2.20 5.49 9.29
C GLY A 231 -0.73 5.96 9.12
N ILE A 232 0.21 5.01 9.02
CA ILE A 232 1.61 5.32 8.71
C ILE A 232 1.75 5.86 7.28
N ALA A 233 1.08 5.26 6.30
CA ALA A 233 1.08 5.73 4.91
C ALA A 233 0.61 7.19 4.82
N ALA A 234 -0.40 7.58 5.61
CA ALA A 234 -0.88 8.95 5.68
C ALA A 234 0.20 9.93 6.15
N LEU A 235 1.01 9.56 7.15
CA LEU A 235 2.14 10.38 7.61
C LEU A 235 3.20 10.56 6.52
N PHE A 236 3.54 9.50 5.82
CA PHE A 236 4.49 9.57 4.70
C PHE A 236 3.94 10.37 3.53
N PHE A 237 2.64 10.28 3.28
CA PHE A 237 1.97 11.08 2.26
C PHE A 237 2.09 12.58 2.57
N VAL A 238 1.74 13.03 3.79
CA VAL A 238 1.81 14.45 4.16
C VAL A 238 3.23 14.95 4.39
N ALA A 239 4.16 14.08 4.71
CA ALA A 239 5.58 14.43 4.77
C ALA A 239 6.19 14.64 3.38
N THR A 240 5.63 14.00 2.35
CA THR A 240 6.04 14.16 0.95
C THR A 240 5.27 15.29 0.26
N TYR A 241 3.93 15.27 0.37
CA TYR A 241 3.02 16.24 -0.25
C TYR A 241 2.40 17.12 0.83
N THR A 242 2.65 18.42 0.76
CA THR A 242 2.27 19.37 1.81
C THR A 242 0.75 19.44 2.00
N THR A 243 -0.03 19.36 0.93
CA THR A 243 -1.48 19.63 0.94
C THR A 243 -2.28 18.37 0.62
N VAL A 244 -3.34 18.16 1.38
CA VAL A 244 -4.30 17.08 1.20
C VAL A 244 -5.68 17.67 0.93
N GLN A 245 -6.40 17.07 -0.04
CA GLN A 245 -7.73 17.52 -0.44
C GLN A 245 -8.78 16.45 -0.14
N PRO A 246 -9.97 16.82 0.37
CA PRO A 246 -11.07 15.88 0.59
C PRO A 246 -11.56 15.28 -0.73
N GLY A 247 -12.16 14.08 -0.66
CA GLY A 247 -12.76 13.42 -1.82
C GLY A 247 -11.81 12.62 -2.71
N TYR A 248 -10.51 12.67 -2.45
CA TYR A 248 -9.49 11.90 -3.19
C TYR A 248 -9.07 10.62 -2.46
N GLY A 249 -8.24 9.81 -3.11
CA GLY A 249 -7.60 8.63 -2.54
C GLY A 249 -7.92 7.32 -3.27
N ASP A 250 -9.01 7.23 -4.04
CA ASP A 250 -9.48 5.99 -4.67
C ASP A 250 -8.45 5.34 -5.58
N GLN A 251 -7.70 6.13 -6.31
CA GLN A 251 -6.66 5.64 -7.23
C GLN A 251 -5.61 4.79 -6.50
N TYR A 252 -5.27 5.15 -5.26
CA TYR A 252 -4.24 4.44 -4.49
C TYR A 252 -4.68 3.05 -4.02
N ASN A 253 -6.00 2.78 -3.92
CA ASN A 253 -6.51 1.44 -3.67
C ASN A 253 -6.06 0.47 -4.76
N ASN A 254 -6.34 0.84 -6.01
CA ASN A 254 -6.05 0.00 -7.17
C ASN A 254 -4.54 -0.19 -7.36
N GLU A 255 -3.76 0.88 -7.16
CA GLU A 255 -2.31 0.85 -7.28
C GLU A 255 -1.65 -0.02 -6.20
N ALA A 256 -2.11 0.09 -4.95
CA ALA A 256 -1.60 -0.73 -3.85
C ALA A 256 -1.93 -2.22 -4.06
N ILE A 257 -3.17 -2.54 -4.45
CA ILE A 257 -3.60 -3.90 -4.77
C ILE A 257 -2.80 -4.45 -5.96
N ALA A 258 -2.64 -3.64 -7.04
CA ALA A 258 -1.84 -4.04 -8.20
C ALA A 258 -0.39 -4.35 -7.82
N GLY A 259 0.23 -3.52 -6.97
CA GLY A 259 1.58 -3.76 -6.45
C GLY A 259 1.69 -5.10 -5.71
N CYS A 260 0.70 -5.46 -4.88
CA CYS A 260 0.66 -6.74 -4.17
C CYS A 260 0.50 -7.92 -5.13
N VAL A 261 -0.44 -7.83 -6.06
CA VAL A 261 -0.77 -8.93 -7.01
C VAL A 261 0.39 -9.16 -7.98
N MET A 262 0.95 -8.11 -8.56
CA MET A 262 2.16 -8.19 -9.40
C MET A 262 3.33 -8.78 -8.61
N GLY A 263 3.42 -8.49 -7.31
CA GLY A 263 4.38 -9.09 -6.39
C GLY A 263 4.16 -10.58 -6.11
N GLY A 264 3.07 -11.17 -6.57
CA GLY A 264 2.74 -12.59 -6.42
C GLY A 264 1.90 -12.91 -5.18
N THR A 265 1.24 -11.92 -4.58
CA THR A 265 0.20 -12.12 -3.57
C THR A 265 -1.11 -12.52 -4.26
N SER A 266 -1.76 -13.57 -3.75
CA SER A 266 -2.96 -14.17 -4.36
C SER A 266 -4.23 -13.46 -3.98
N MET A 267 -5.01 -12.99 -4.94
CA MET A 267 -6.36 -12.46 -4.69
C MET A 267 -7.35 -13.50 -4.15
N VAL A 268 -7.10 -14.79 -4.37
CA VAL A 268 -7.91 -15.88 -3.80
C VAL A 268 -7.58 -16.14 -2.33
N GLY A 269 -6.47 -15.59 -1.84
CA GLY A 269 -5.94 -15.83 -0.50
C GLY A 269 -4.94 -16.99 -0.43
N GLY A 270 -4.45 -17.25 0.77
CA GLY A 270 -3.56 -18.37 1.11
C GLY A 270 -2.10 -18.20 0.71
N LEU A 271 -1.81 -17.31 -0.22
CA LEU A 271 -0.45 -17.01 -0.68
C LEU A 271 -0.20 -15.50 -0.67
N ALA A 272 0.86 -15.08 0.00
CA ALA A 272 1.29 -13.70 0.02
C ALA A 272 2.81 -13.58 -0.07
N SER A 273 3.30 -12.51 -0.66
CA SER A 273 4.74 -12.30 -0.86
C SER A 273 5.13 -10.86 -0.52
N ILE A 274 5.56 -10.61 0.73
CA ILE A 274 6.02 -9.28 1.16
C ILE A 274 7.17 -8.78 0.27
N GLY A 275 8.19 -9.60 0.03
CA GLY A 275 9.30 -9.21 -0.85
C GLY A 275 8.86 -8.95 -2.29
N GLY A 276 7.88 -9.70 -2.79
CA GLY A 276 7.27 -9.44 -4.08
C GLY A 276 6.45 -8.15 -4.08
N THR A 277 5.65 -7.89 -3.05
CA THR A 277 4.90 -6.63 -2.88
C THR A 277 5.84 -5.42 -2.92
N VAL A 278 7.00 -5.47 -2.25
CA VAL A 278 8.01 -4.40 -2.32
C VAL A 278 8.41 -4.12 -3.77
N ILE A 279 8.77 -5.16 -4.54
CA ILE A 279 9.18 -4.97 -5.95
C ILE A 279 7.99 -4.46 -6.78
N GLY A 280 6.78 -4.99 -6.58
CA GLY A 280 5.57 -4.55 -7.27
C GLY A 280 5.24 -3.08 -7.02
N VAL A 281 5.42 -2.60 -5.79
CA VAL A 281 5.28 -1.17 -5.45
C VAL A 281 6.26 -0.31 -6.22
N PHE A 282 7.52 -0.72 -6.33
CA PHE A 282 8.51 0.02 -7.13
C PHE A 282 8.12 0.06 -8.61
N ILE A 283 7.59 -1.05 -9.17
CA ILE A 283 7.12 -1.09 -10.55
C ILE A 283 5.97 -0.12 -10.76
N ILE A 284 4.93 -0.15 -9.90
CA ILE A 284 3.78 0.77 -9.99
C ILE A 284 4.22 2.23 -9.82
N SER A 285 5.08 2.51 -8.85
CA SER A 285 5.57 3.87 -8.60
C SER A 285 6.39 4.42 -9.77
N LEU A 286 7.27 3.60 -10.35
CA LEU A 286 8.05 3.97 -11.53
C LEU A 286 7.15 4.20 -12.75
N LEU A 287 6.13 3.34 -12.91
CA LEU A 287 5.15 3.48 -13.98
C LEU A 287 4.41 4.83 -13.89
N GLN A 288 3.91 5.17 -12.68
CA GLN A 288 3.22 6.45 -12.47
C GLN A 288 4.12 7.65 -12.79
N GLN A 289 5.40 7.59 -12.40
CA GLN A 289 6.36 8.63 -12.72
C GLN A 289 6.62 8.72 -14.24
N GLY A 290 6.75 7.57 -14.92
CA GLY A 290 6.89 7.54 -16.37
C GLY A 290 5.68 8.14 -17.09
N ILE A 291 4.47 7.77 -16.71
CA ILE A 291 3.22 8.31 -17.27
C ILE A 291 3.13 9.83 -17.07
N MET A 292 3.47 10.33 -15.88
CA MET A 292 3.51 11.78 -15.61
C MET A 292 4.56 12.48 -16.46
N ALA A 293 5.73 11.88 -16.67
CA ALA A 293 6.80 12.46 -17.51
C ALA A 293 6.43 12.52 -19.00
N PHE A 294 5.50 11.69 -19.48
CA PHE A 294 4.90 11.82 -20.80
C PHE A 294 3.99 13.06 -20.95
N GLY A 295 3.65 13.71 -19.83
CA GLY A 295 2.71 14.84 -19.83
C GLY A 295 1.25 14.43 -20.03
N LEU A 296 0.90 13.16 -19.76
CA LEU A 296 -0.43 12.64 -19.88
C LEU A 296 -1.34 13.20 -18.77
N GLY A 297 -2.55 13.59 -19.13
CA GLY A 297 -3.55 14.06 -18.20
C GLY A 297 -4.01 12.97 -17.21
N LYS A 298 -4.60 13.39 -16.09
CA LYS A 298 -5.04 12.49 -15.01
C LYS A 298 -5.99 11.37 -15.48
N GLY A 299 -6.89 11.67 -16.43
CA GLY A 299 -7.80 10.68 -17.02
C GLY A 299 -7.05 9.57 -17.78
N GLN A 300 -6.03 9.92 -18.55
CA GLN A 300 -5.20 8.96 -19.29
C GLN A 300 -4.40 8.07 -18.32
N GLN A 301 -3.87 8.66 -17.23
CA GLN A 301 -3.18 7.92 -16.17
C GLN A 301 -4.11 6.87 -15.54
N MET A 302 -5.36 7.24 -15.24
CA MET A 302 -6.37 6.32 -14.68
C MET A 302 -6.69 5.16 -15.63
N ILE A 303 -6.84 5.42 -16.93
CA ILE A 303 -7.08 4.38 -17.95
C ILE A 303 -5.92 3.39 -18.00
N ILE A 304 -4.68 3.89 -18.09
CA ILE A 304 -3.48 3.05 -18.15
C ILE A 304 -3.34 2.19 -16.88
N THR A 305 -3.53 2.80 -15.72
CA THR A 305 -3.46 2.08 -14.44
C THR A 305 -4.53 0.97 -14.36
N GLY A 306 -5.77 1.27 -14.79
CA GLY A 306 -6.85 0.28 -14.86
C GLY A 306 -6.52 -0.91 -15.77
N ILE A 307 -5.98 -0.65 -16.96
CA ILE A 307 -5.55 -1.71 -17.89
C ILE A 307 -4.46 -2.58 -17.24
N ILE A 308 -3.49 -1.97 -16.57
CA ILE A 308 -2.39 -2.69 -15.91
C ILE A 308 -2.92 -3.61 -14.81
N VAL A 309 -3.87 -3.13 -14.00
CA VAL A 309 -4.50 -3.95 -12.96
C VAL A 309 -5.20 -5.17 -13.58
N ILE A 310 -5.96 -4.98 -14.67
CA ILE A 310 -6.63 -6.08 -15.37
C ILE A 310 -5.62 -7.11 -15.87
N VAL A 311 -4.55 -6.65 -16.52
CA VAL A 311 -3.49 -7.52 -17.06
C VAL A 311 -2.78 -8.28 -15.92
N ALA A 312 -2.45 -7.60 -14.82
CA ALA A 312 -1.79 -8.22 -13.67
C ALA A 312 -2.65 -9.33 -13.05
N VAL A 313 -3.93 -9.06 -12.83
CA VAL A 313 -4.89 -10.04 -12.29
C VAL A 313 -5.09 -11.22 -13.27
N TYR A 314 -5.22 -10.93 -14.57
CA TYR A 314 -5.36 -11.97 -15.58
C TYR A 314 -4.15 -12.93 -15.62
N ILE A 315 -2.93 -12.38 -15.52
CA ILE A 315 -1.70 -13.18 -15.48
C ILE A 315 -1.67 -14.06 -14.22
N ASP A 316 -2.04 -13.51 -13.05
CA ASP A 316 -2.09 -14.28 -11.79
C ASP A 316 -3.07 -15.47 -11.92
N VAL A 317 -4.30 -15.18 -12.33
CA VAL A 317 -5.35 -16.21 -12.48
C VAL A 317 -4.94 -17.28 -13.52
N SER A 318 -4.40 -16.87 -14.68
CA SER A 318 -3.99 -17.78 -15.76
C SER A 318 -2.82 -18.69 -15.34
N THR A 319 -1.86 -18.13 -14.59
CA THR A 319 -0.69 -18.90 -14.11
C THR A 319 -1.10 -19.96 -13.09
N ARG A 320 -2.13 -19.69 -12.29
CA ARG A 320 -2.67 -20.65 -11.31
C ARG A 320 -3.46 -21.77 -11.95
N ARG A 321 -4.32 -21.46 -12.95
CA ARG A 321 -5.07 -22.48 -13.69
C ARG A 321 -4.18 -23.53 -14.38
N ARG A 322 -2.94 -23.17 -14.71
CA ARG A 322 -1.95 -24.08 -15.30
C ARG A 322 -1.21 -24.96 -14.27
N LYS A 323 -1.32 -24.66 -12.97
CA LYS A 323 -0.65 -25.41 -11.89
C LYS A 323 -1.59 -26.39 -11.17
N ASN A 324 -2.89 -26.22 -11.33
CA ASN A 324 -3.94 -27.16 -10.94
C ASN A 324 -4.36 -28.02 -12.14
#